data_344a2312e76468a29e770f874c0b419d
#
_entry.id   344a2312e76468a29e770f874c0b419d
#
_cell.length_a   1.000
_cell.length_b   1.000
_cell.length_c   1.000
_cell.angle_alpha   90.00
_cell.angle_beta   90.00
_cell.angle_gamma   90.00
#
_symmetry.space_group_name_H-M   'P 1'
#
loop_
_entity.id
_entity.type
_entity.pdbx_description
1 polymer ?
#
loop_
_entity_poly.entity_id
_entity_poly.type
_entity_poly.pdbx_seq_one_letter_code
_entity_poly.pdbx_strand_id
1 'polypeptide(L)'
;MEENTVKLLSSNLSRLADPEGKNSKQPEYVNNQIRSRQEGVAVITGVCTHLGCSPKYYPETGSVAFDSDWQGGFFCPCHGSKFDMVGRVYAGVPAPTNMDVPPHYFPKDNLLVIGLDGVS
;
A
#
# COMPACT_ATOMS: atom_id res chain seq x y z
N MET A 1 12.08 -1.12 -4.13
CA MET A 1 10.95 -1.38 -5.04
C MET A 1 11.45 -1.41 -6.46
N GLU A 2 11.08 -2.42 -7.21
CA GLU A 2 11.56 -2.58 -8.58
C GLU A 2 11.00 -1.50 -9.50
N GLU A 3 11.76 -1.12 -10.51
CA GLU A 3 11.35 -0.13 -11.50
C GLU A 3 10.02 -0.48 -12.16
N ASN A 4 9.81 -1.76 -12.48
CA ASN A 4 8.56 -2.23 -13.07
C ASN A 4 7.37 -2.01 -12.14
N THR A 5 7.56 -2.20 -10.82
CA THR A 5 6.51 -1.95 -9.83
C THR A 5 6.13 -0.47 -9.79
N VAL A 6 7.12 0.43 -9.85
CA VAL A 6 6.85 1.87 -9.89
C VAL A 6 6.02 2.25 -11.11
N LYS A 7 6.31 1.66 -12.27
CA LYS A 7 5.51 1.89 -13.49
C LYS A 7 4.08 1.39 -13.32
N LEU A 8 3.87 0.23 -12.70
CA LEU A 8 2.54 -0.31 -12.43
C LEU A 8 1.76 0.60 -11.50
N LEU A 9 2.40 1.15 -10.48
CA LEU A 9 1.77 2.08 -9.55
C LEU A 9 1.28 3.35 -10.28
N SER A 10 2.06 3.85 -11.24
CA SER A 10 1.67 5.01 -12.05
C SER A 10 0.49 4.70 -12.95
N SER A 11 0.47 3.53 -13.59
CA SER A 11 -0.55 3.17 -14.57
C SER A 11 -1.90 2.82 -13.93
N ASN A 12 -1.93 2.57 -12.62
CA ASN A 12 -3.10 2.07 -11.91
C ASN A 12 -3.89 3.16 -11.18
N LEU A 13 -3.51 4.43 -11.31
CA LEU A 13 -4.10 5.53 -10.55
C LEU A 13 -5.61 5.67 -10.72
N SER A 14 -6.13 5.44 -11.92
CA SER A 14 -7.56 5.58 -12.21
C SER A 14 -8.44 4.56 -11.48
N ARG A 15 -7.86 3.46 -10.99
CA ARG A 15 -8.59 2.41 -10.27
C ARG A 15 -8.62 2.64 -8.76
N LEU A 16 -7.96 3.66 -8.25
CA LEU A 16 -7.77 3.88 -6.82
C LEU A 16 -8.78 4.88 -6.25
N ALA A 17 -9.19 4.66 -5.01
CA ALA A 17 -10.13 5.53 -4.30
C ALA A 17 -9.44 6.74 -3.68
N ASP A 18 -8.20 6.59 -3.19
CA ASP A 18 -7.47 7.64 -2.49
C ASP A 18 -5.98 7.61 -2.87
N PRO A 19 -5.64 7.81 -4.17
CA PRO A 19 -4.26 7.66 -4.64
C PRO A 19 -3.27 8.62 -3.99
N GLU A 20 -3.74 9.77 -3.50
CA GLU A 20 -2.89 10.79 -2.87
C GLU A 20 -2.85 10.66 -1.33
N GLY A 21 -3.61 9.73 -0.75
CA GLY A 21 -3.60 9.49 0.68
C GLY A 21 -4.29 10.55 1.53
N LYS A 22 -5.21 11.32 0.96
CA LYS A 22 -5.87 12.44 1.66
C LYS A 22 -6.75 12.00 2.82
N ASN A 23 -7.34 10.81 2.73
CA ASN A 23 -8.25 10.27 3.75
C ASN A 23 -7.65 9.09 4.52
N SER A 24 -6.37 8.85 4.35
CA SER A 24 -5.68 7.69 4.92
C SER A 24 -4.68 8.08 5.99
N LYS A 25 -4.39 7.17 6.91
CA LYS A 25 -3.42 7.41 7.99
C LYS A 25 -2.01 7.13 7.49
N GLN A 26 -1.26 8.20 7.27
CA GLN A 26 0.12 8.08 6.82
C GLN A 26 0.90 9.35 7.17
N PRO A 27 2.19 9.21 7.54
CA PRO A 27 3.04 10.39 7.76
C PRO A 27 3.27 11.19 6.47
N GLU A 28 3.56 12.47 6.58
CA GLU A 28 3.79 13.34 5.42
C GLU A 28 4.96 12.88 4.55
N TYR A 29 6.00 12.29 5.14
CA TYR A 29 7.18 11.85 4.37
C TYR A 29 6.90 10.68 3.45
N VAL A 30 5.70 10.07 3.49
CA VAL A 30 5.27 9.06 2.53
C VAL A 30 4.15 9.56 1.60
N ASN A 31 3.90 10.87 1.54
CA ASN A 31 2.97 11.48 0.60
C ASN A 31 3.60 11.56 -0.79
N ASN A 32 3.86 10.38 -1.36
CA ASN A 32 4.42 10.22 -2.70
C ASN A 32 3.78 8.99 -3.33
N GLN A 33 4.01 8.81 -4.64
CA GLN A 33 3.37 7.73 -5.39
C GLN A 33 3.75 6.33 -4.89
N ILE A 34 4.94 6.15 -4.36
CA ILE A 34 5.40 4.85 -3.85
C ILE A 34 5.10 4.66 -2.36
N ARG A 35 4.52 5.66 -1.70
CA ARG A 35 4.19 5.66 -0.26
C ARG A 35 5.36 5.18 0.60
N SER A 36 6.56 5.58 0.24
CA SER A 36 7.77 5.10 0.89
C SER A 36 8.67 6.25 1.27
N ARG A 37 9.29 6.15 2.45
CA ARG A 37 10.30 7.07 2.92
C ARG A 37 11.65 6.80 2.25
N GLN A 38 11.93 5.52 2.02
CA GLN A 38 13.11 5.05 1.32
C GLN A 38 12.67 4.30 0.06
N GLU A 39 13.19 4.68 -1.09
CA GLU A 39 12.87 4.02 -2.34
C GLU A 39 13.17 2.52 -2.27
N GLY A 40 12.25 1.71 -2.75
CA GLY A 40 12.39 0.26 -2.73
C GLY A 40 11.79 -0.42 -1.50
N VAL A 41 11.47 0.34 -0.44
CA VAL A 41 10.95 -0.25 0.81
C VAL A 41 9.69 0.47 1.24
N ALA A 42 8.54 -0.20 1.16
CA ALA A 42 7.27 0.28 1.70
C ALA A 42 7.02 -0.35 3.06
N VAL A 43 6.60 0.45 4.03
CA VAL A 43 6.28 -0.01 5.39
C VAL A 43 4.79 0.22 5.61
N ILE A 44 4.03 -0.87 5.75
CA ILE A 44 2.57 -0.82 5.78
C ILE A 44 2.08 -1.68 6.95
N THR A 45 1.06 -1.20 7.66
CA THR A 45 0.36 -2.03 8.64
C THR A 45 -0.50 -3.05 7.91
N GLY A 46 -0.26 -4.34 8.14
CA GLY A 46 -0.92 -5.46 7.44
C GLY A 46 -2.35 -5.71 7.92
N VAL A 47 -3.18 -4.66 7.91
CA VAL A 47 -4.57 -4.71 8.39
C VAL A 47 -5.47 -4.05 7.37
N CYS A 48 -6.54 -4.76 6.98
CA CYS A 48 -7.57 -4.23 6.09
C CYS A 48 -8.33 -3.10 6.79
N THR A 49 -8.47 -1.95 6.13
CA THR A 49 -9.12 -0.78 6.73
C THR A 49 -10.65 -0.89 6.78
N HIS A 50 -11.22 -1.98 6.26
CA HIS A 50 -12.65 -2.23 6.38
C HIS A 50 -13.02 -2.70 7.79
N LEU A 51 -12.63 -3.95 8.18
CA LEU A 51 -12.98 -4.52 9.47
C LEU A 51 -11.80 -5.20 10.19
N GLY A 52 -10.58 -4.86 9.83
CA GLY A 52 -9.40 -5.33 10.54
C GLY A 52 -8.88 -6.71 10.18
N CYS A 53 -9.39 -7.32 9.09
CA CYS A 53 -8.85 -8.61 8.61
C CYS A 53 -7.42 -8.42 8.08
N SER A 54 -6.67 -9.52 7.97
CA SER A 54 -5.31 -9.49 7.40
C SER A 54 -5.36 -9.72 5.91
N PRO A 55 -5.07 -8.72 5.07
CA PRO A 55 -4.99 -8.92 3.62
C PRO A 55 -3.85 -9.85 3.26
N LYS A 56 -4.04 -10.65 2.20
CA LYS A 56 -3.00 -11.53 1.68
C LYS A 56 -2.23 -10.84 0.57
N TYR A 57 -0.93 -11.08 0.53
CA TYR A 57 -0.05 -10.51 -0.47
C TYR A 57 -0.06 -11.36 -1.75
N TYR A 58 -0.38 -10.71 -2.88
CA TYR A 58 -0.41 -11.33 -4.21
C TYR A 58 0.45 -10.49 -5.14
N PRO A 59 1.76 -10.76 -5.23
CA PRO A 59 2.67 -9.93 -6.06
C PRO A 59 2.55 -10.20 -7.56
N GLU A 60 1.99 -11.32 -7.98
CA GLU A 60 1.86 -11.67 -9.40
C GLU A 60 0.91 -10.70 -10.10
N THR A 61 1.23 -10.36 -11.35
CA THR A 61 0.37 -9.53 -12.20
C THR A 61 -0.36 -10.39 -13.23
N GLY A 62 -1.46 -9.87 -13.76
CA GLY A 62 -2.25 -10.52 -14.79
C GLY A 62 -3.57 -11.05 -14.24
N SER A 63 -4.12 -12.08 -14.88
CA SER A 63 -5.42 -12.61 -14.48
C SER A 63 -5.30 -13.49 -13.23
N VAL A 64 -6.04 -13.11 -12.19
CA VAL A 64 -6.19 -13.91 -10.96
C VAL A 64 -7.68 -14.09 -10.67
N ALA A 65 -8.02 -14.96 -9.71
CA ALA A 65 -9.42 -15.32 -9.45
C ALA A 65 -10.33 -14.13 -9.14
N PHE A 66 -9.81 -13.07 -8.54
CA PHE A 66 -10.60 -11.90 -8.11
C PHE A 66 -10.41 -10.67 -9.00
N ASP A 67 -9.53 -10.70 -9.99
CA ASP A 67 -9.28 -9.56 -10.88
C ASP A 67 -8.59 -10.05 -12.16
N SER A 68 -9.22 -9.79 -13.33
CA SER A 68 -8.66 -10.21 -14.62
C SER A 68 -7.45 -9.39 -15.06
N ASP A 69 -7.21 -8.25 -14.42
CA ASP A 69 -6.09 -7.35 -14.74
C ASP A 69 -5.39 -6.91 -13.44
N TRP A 70 -4.98 -7.88 -12.66
CA TRP A 70 -4.35 -7.66 -11.37
C TRP A 70 -2.93 -7.10 -11.54
N GLN A 71 -2.64 -6.01 -10.82
CA GLN A 71 -1.37 -5.29 -10.92
C GLN A 71 -0.41 -5.62 -9.78
N GLY A 72 -0.70 -6.66 -9.00
CA GLY A 72 0.04 -6.98 -7.79
C GLY A 72 -0.50 -6.18 -6.60
N GLY A 73 -0.35 -6.71 -5.41
CA GLY A 73 -0.78 -6.04 -4.19
C GLY A 73 -1.39 -6.98 -3.17
N PHE A 74 -2.43 -6.49 -2.48
CA PHE A 74 -3.07 -7.20 -1.39
C PHE A 74 -4.56 -7.44 -1.66
N PHE A 75 -5.04 -8.60 -1.27
CA PHE A 75 -6.45 -8.96 -1.37
C PHE A 75 -6.95 -9.42 0.00
N CYS A 76 -8.01 -8.79 0.49
CA CYS A 76 -8.63 -9.20 1.76
C CYS A 76 -9.71 -10.24 1.53
N PRO A 77 -9.52 -11.49 1.98
CA PRO A 77 -10.48 -12.57 1.70
C PRO A 77 -11.79 -12.45 2.48
N CYS A 78 -11.84 -11.61 3.52
CA CYS A 78 -13.05 -11.45 4.33
C CYS A 78 -14.21 -10.85 3.55
N HIS A 79 -13.99 -9.77 2.81
CA HIS A 79 -15.03 -9.05 2.08
C HIS A 79 -14.60 -8.59 0.69
N GLY A 80 -13.43 -9.00 0.22
CA GLY A 80 -12.97 -8.75 -1.14
C GLY A 80 -12.30 -7.41 -1.40
N SER A 81 -11.90 -6.68 -0.37
CA SER A 81 -11.17 -5.43 -0.56
C SER A 81 -9.82 -5.66 -1.24
N LYS A 82 -9.42 -4.73 -2.10
CA LYS A 82 -8.17 -4.83 -2.88
C LYS A 82 -7.32 -3.58 -2.66
N PHE A 83 -6.01 -3.81 -2.54
CA PHE A 83 -5.00 -2.76 -2.35
C PHE A 83 -3.84 -3.01 -3.31
N ASP A 84 -3.19 -1.95 -3.75
CA ASP A 84 -2.01 -2.12 -4.62
C ASP A 84 -0.74 -2.50 -3.83
N MET A 85 0.40 -2.53 -4.50
CA MET A 85 1.67 -2.97 -3.90
C MET A 85 2.15 -2.08 -2.75
N VAL A 86 1.69 -0.83 -2.66
CA VAL A 86 2.02 0.07 -1.57
C VAL A 86 0.82 0.35 -0.66
N GLY A 87 -0.21 -0.50 -0.74
CA GLY A 87 -1.36 -0.44 0.15
C GLY A 87 -2.40 0.61 -0.20
N ARG A 88 -2.42 1.15 -1.42
CA ARG A 88 -3.46 2.09 -1.86
C ARG A 88 -4.72 1.32 -2.20
N VAL A 89 -5.85 1.74 -1.63
CA VAL A 89 -7.12 1.03 -1.79
C VAL A 89 -7.73 1.27 -3.17
N TYR A 90 -8.27 0.21 -3.77
CA TYR A 90 -9.00 0.30 -5.03
C TYR A 90 -10.38 0.95 -4.80
N ALA A 91 -10.88 1.63 -5.83
CA ALA A 91 -12.25 2.15 -5.82
C ALA A 91 -13.25 0.99 -5.91
N GLY A 92 -14.43 1.18 -5.32
CA GLY A 92 -15.51 0.21 -5.43
C GLY A 92 -15.39 -1.01 -4.53
N VAL A 93 -14.49 -1.01 -3.55
CA VAL A 93 -14.34 -2.10 -2.58
C VAL A 93 -14.80 -1.64 -1.19
N PRO A 94 -15.06 -2.60 -0.24
CA PRO A 94 -15.54 -2.23 1.10
C PRO A 94 -14.61 -1.37 1.92
N ALA A 95 -13.28 -1.55 1.80
CA ALA A 95 -12.31 -0.76 2.55
C ALA A 95 -12.37 0.72 2.15
N PRO A 96 -12.53 1.65 3.11
CA PRO A 96 -12.71 3.07 2.79
C PRO A 96 -11.42 3.85 2.55
N THR A 97 -10.29 3.36 3.06
CA THR A 97 -9.01 4.09 3.02
C THR A 97 -7.88 3.17 2.63
N ASN A 98 -6.74 3.77 2.29
CA ASN A 98 -5.50 3.03 2.07
C ASN A 98 -5.07 2.31 3.36
N MET A 99 -4.26 1.27 3.23
CA MET A 99 -3.65 0.62 4.39
C MET A 99 -2.78 1.66 5.12
N ASP A 100 -2.75 1.57 6.46
CA ASP A 100 -2.03 2.55 7.28
C ASP A 100 -0.52 2.42 7.08
N VAL A 101 0.18 3.55 7.11
CA VAL A 101 1.64 3.59 7.15
C VAL A 101 2.04 4.02 8.56
N PRO A 102 2.68 3.15 9.36
CA PRO A 102 3.12 3.54 10.71
C PRO A 102 4.30 4.50 10.64
N PRO A 103 4.53 5.30 11.68
CA PRO A 103 5.77 6.07 11.77
C PRO A 103 6.98 5.14 11.68
N HIS A 104 7.98 5.53 10.93
CA HIS A 104 9.20 4.73 10.76
C HIS A 104 10.35 5.59 10.26
N TYR A 105 11.58 5.11 10.43
CA TYR A 105 12.76 5.74 9.86
C TYR A 105 13.87 4.73 9.67
N PHE A 106 14.87 5.12 8.89
CA PHE A 106 16.04 4.28 8.59
C PHE A 106 17.30 4.95 9.16
N PRO A 107 17.78 4.54 10.37
CA PRO A 107 19.03 5.08 10.91
C PRO A 107 20.24 4.73 10.04
N LYS A 108 20.13 3.64 9.28
CA LYS A 108 21.11 3.18 8.29
C LYS A 108 20.34 2.56 7.12
N ASP A 109 20.98 2.41 5.97
CA ASP A 109 20.34 1.85 4.77
C ASP A 109 19.72 0.48 4.98
N ASN A 110 20.29 -0.32 5.86
CA ASN A 110 19.83 -1.69 6.12
C ASN A 110 19.18 -1.87 7.50
N LEU A 111 18.76 -0.77 8.13
CA LEU A 111 18.12 -0.82 9.44
C LEU A 111 16.85 0.01 9.44
N LEU A 112 15.74 -0.61 9.85
CA LEU A 112 14.42 0.03 9.92
C LEU A 112 13.93 0.06 11.36
N VAL A 113 13.48 1.23 11.81
CA VAL A 113 12.81 1.40 13.10
C VAL A 113 11.35 1.76 12.84
N ILE A 114 10.42 0.99 13.42
CA ILE A 114 8.97 1.19 13.29
C ILE A 114 8.40 1.66 14.61
N GLY A 115 7.43 2.60 14.53
CA GLY A 115 6.76 3.16 15.70
C GLY A 115 7.30 4.53 16.11
N LEU A 116 8.44 4.93 15.56
CA LEU A 116 9.04 6.24 15.74
C LEU A 116 9.41 6.80 14.37
N ASP A 117 9.34 8.11 14.20
CA ASP A 117 9.62 8.75 12.91
C ASP A 117 11.05 9.30 12.79
N GLY A 118 11.86 9.14 13.82
CA GLY A 118 13.24 9.63 13.86
C GLY A 118 13.37 11.08 14.28
N VAL A 119 12.28 11.73 14.63
CA VAL A 119 12.28 13.10 15.16
C VAL A 119 12.37 13.01 16.67
N SER A 120 13.44 13.48 17.23
CA SER A 120 13.65 13.49 18.68
C SER A 120 13.09 14.74 19.33
#